data_f9e1d976eb5647f4878f33809cf857e6
#
_entry.id   f9e1d976eb5647f4878f33809cf857e6
#
_cell.length_a   1.000
_cell.length_b   1.000
_cell.length_c   1.000
_cell.angle_alpha   90.00
_cell.angle_beta   90.00
_cell.angle_gamma   90.00
#
_symmetry.space_group_name_H-M   'P 1'
#
loop_
_entity.id
_entity.type
_entity.pdbx_description
1 polymer ?
#
loop_
_entity_poly.entity_id
_entity_poly.type
_entity_poly.pdbx_seq_one_letter_code
_entity_poly.pdbx_strand_id
1 'polypeptide(L)'
;MTATLPAPPRPTATVSVRGHWIDDWRPEDPDFWNTTGAPIARRNLIFSILSEHIGFSVWSLWSVMVLFLGPQYGLDPAQKFLLTAVPTLLGAALRIPYSLAVARFGGRNWTVFSAAMLLVPSVTAAFLIKPGVEFSTLLVLAALAGVGGGNFASSMTNINAFYPNRLKGWALGINAGGGNLGVAAVQLVGLFVLAFFGAASPGLVAGIYIPLIVLAAVCSALYMDNLSQARNEKHAMRDAAREGHTWIMSVLYIGTFGSFIGFGFAFGQVLQVQFAEQFSTPIKAAYLTFLGPLLGSLIRPLGGALADRLGGAKVTFVNFIAMAVGASIVLIAAQQRSLPLYIVGFIALFMLSGVGNGSTYKMIPAIFRTKYASDELTARRISGAVIGIAGAIGAVGGVLVNLAFRQSFLETKSADAAYLAFIAFYALCVVITWAVYLRPGSRTAGHV
;
A
#
# COMPACT_ATOMS: atom_id res chain seq x y z
N MET A 1 -41.83 -34.10 -38.07
CA MET A 1 -41.25 -33.71 -36.77
C MET A 1 -39.91 -34.41 -36.64
N THR A 2 -38.84 -33.73 -37.02
CA THR A 2 -37.46 -34.21 -36.86
C THR A 2 -36.97 -33.81 -35.49
N ALA A 3 -36.85 -34.74 -34.57
CA ALA A 3 -36.29 -34.52 -33.25
C ALA A 3 -34.77 -34.19 -33.39
N THR A 4 -34.41 -32.96 -33.11
CA THR A 4 -33.00 -32.59 -32.96
C THR A 4 -32.41 -33.23 -31.72
N LEU A 5 -31.48 -34.14 -31.92
CA LEU A 5 -30.68 -34.71 -30.82
C LEU A 5 -29.99 -33.59 -30.01
N PRO A 6 -30.02 -33.67 -28.69
CA PRO A 6 -29.27 -32.69 -27.88
C PRO A 6 -27.77 -32.76 -28.23
N ALA A 7 -27.16 -31.59 -28.39
CA ALA A 7 -25.75 -31.47 -28.68
C ALA A 7 -24.95 -32.21 -27.57
N PRO A 8 -23.87 -32.93 -27.93
CA PRO A 8 -23.06 -33.64 -26.95
C PRO A 8 -22.51 -32.64 -25.92
N PRO A 9 -22.41 -33.03 -24.65
CA PRO A 9 -21.85 -32.19 -23.61
C PRO A 9 -20.43 -31.77 -24.05
N ARG A 10 -20.19 -30.44 -24.06
CA ARG A 10 -18.87 -29.90 -24.37
C ARG A 10 -17.85 -30.52 -23.41
N PRO A 11 -16.68 -30.97 -23.89
CA PRO A 11 -15.68 -31.54 -23.01
C PRO A 11 -15.36 -30.52 -21.91
N THR A 12 -15.40 -30.98 -20.67
CA THR A 12 -14.92 -30.25 -19.50
C THR A 12 -13.52 -29.74 -19.81
N ALA A 13 -13.34 -28.43 -19.84
CA ALA A 13 -12.06 -27.81 -20.17
C ALA A 13 -11.04 -28.23 -19.10
N THR A 14 -10.28 -29.28 -19.38
CA THR A 14 -9.14 -29.67 -18.55
C THR A 14 -8.05 -28.64 -18.73
N VAL A 15 -7.76 -27.90 -17.64
CA VAL A 15 -6.63 -26.97 -17.61
C VAL A 15 -5.36 -27.78 -17.74
N SER A 16 -4.55 -27.52 -18.79
CA SER A 16 -3.23 -28.12 -18.91
C SER A 16 -2.31 -27.51 -17.83
N VAL A 17 -2.03 -28.28 -16.79
CA VAL A 17 -1.14 -27.91 -15.69
C VAL A 17 0.12 -28.76 -15.74
N ARG A 18 1.26 -28.14 -16.01
CA ARG A 18 2.57 -28.76 -15.85
C ARG A 18 3.20 -28.29 -14.53
N GLY A 19 3.10 -29.12 -13.50
CA GLY A 19 3.44 -28.70 -12.13
C GLY A 19 2.49 -27.59 -11.66
N HIS A 20 3.01 -26.39 -11.42
CA HIS A 20 2.25 -25.19 -11.03
C HIS A 20 2.09 -24.17 -12.18
N TRP A 21 2.34 -24.55 -13.45
CA TRP A 21 2.15 -23.68 -14.60
C TRP A 21 0.85 -24.00 -15.30
N ILE A 22 0.03 -22.95 -15.49
CA ILE A 22 -1.24 -23.01 -16.20
C ILE A 22 -1.00 -22.41 -17.60
N ASP A 23 -1.14 -23.22 -18.64
CA ASP A 23 -0.87 -22.82 -20.03
C ASP A 23 -2.12 -22.21 -20.71
N ASP A 24 -3.33 -22.67 -20.35
CA ASP A 24 -4.60 -22.18 -20.90
C ASP A 24 -5.42 -21.52 -19.80
N TRP A 25 -5.43 -20.17 -19.77
CA TRP A 25 -6.17 -19.37 -18.81
C TRP A 25 -7.14 -18.42 -19.53
N ARG A 26 -8.44 -18.66 -19.38
CA ARG A 26 -9.53 -17.95 -20.10
C ARG A 26 -10.54 -17.33 -19.11
N PRO A 27 -10.16 -16.33 -18.31
CA PRO A 27 -11.02 -15.78 -17.26
C PRO A 27 -12.26 -15.08 -17.80
N GLU A 28 -12.27 -14.61 -19.05
CA GLU A 28 -13.42 -13.95 -19.67
C GLU A 28 -14.46 -14.94 -20.22
N ASP A 29 -14.10 -16.23 -20.37
CA ASP A 29 -15.03 -17.30 -20.76
C ASP A 29 -15.89 -17.68 -19.54
N PRO A 30 -17.23 -17.47 -19.58
CA PRO A 30 -18.10 -17.74 -18.43
C PRO A 30 -18.12 -19.22 -18.02
N ASP A 31 -18.10 -20.15 -18.99
CA ASP A 31 -18.13 -21.58 -18.72
C ASP A 31 -16.83 -22.03 -18.04
N PHE A 32 -15.68 -21.61 -18.56
CA PHE A 32 -14.37 -21.83 -17.96
C PHE A 32 -14.30 -21.23 -16.55
N TRP A 33 -14.75 -19.99 -16.40
CA TRP A 33 -14.70 -19.29 -15.12
C TRP A 33 -15.51 -20.02 -14.05
N ASN A 34 -16.76 -20.38 -14.35
CA ASN A 34 -17.67 -20.95 -13.38
C ASN A 34 -17.30 -22.38 -12.99
N THR A 35 -16.66 -23.13 -13.89
CA THR A 35 -16.30 -24.54 -13.65
C THR A 35 -14.89 -24.71 -13.08
N THR A 36 -13.94 -23.90 -13.51
CA THR A 36 -12.50 -24.12 -13.25
C THR A 36 -11.78 -22.87 -12.77
N GLY A 37 -12.03 -21.72 -13.39
CA GLY A 37 -11.24 -20.49 -13.16
C GLY A 37 -11.42 -19.88 -11.77
N ALA A 38 -12.67 -19.77 -11.30
CA ALA A 38 -12.97 -19.09 -10.04
C ALA A 38 -12.32 -19.73 -8.80
N PRO A 39 -12.34 -21.07 -8.60
CA PRO A 39 -11.65 -21.71 -7.48
C PRO A 39 -10.13 -21.50 -7.50
N ILE A 40 -9.50 -21.59 -8.69
CA ILE A 40 -8.07 -21.36 -8.85
C ILE A 40 -7.71 -19.91 -8.55
N ALA A 41 -8.44 -18.94 -9.14
CA ALA A 41 -8.23 -17.53 -8.91
C ALA A 41 -8.41 -17.15 -7.43
N ARG A 42 -9.43 -17.70 -6.76
CA ARG A 42 -9.68 -17.48 -5.32
C ARG A 42 -8.54 -18.00 -4.47
N ARG A 43 -8.03 -19.20 -4.75
CA ARG A 43 -6.88 -19.77 -4.04
C ARG A 43 -5.65 -18.88 -4.20
N ASN A 44 -5.32 -18.46 -5.42
CA ASN A 44 -4.22 -17.54 -5.68
C ASN A 44 -4.40 -16.20 -4.95
N LEU A 45 -5.62 -15.65 -4.89
CA LEU A 45 -5.92 -14.41 -4.17
C LEU A 45 -5.66 -14.55 -2.66
N ILE A 46 -6.11 -15.64 -2.02
CA ILE A 46 -5.94 -15.85 -0.58
C ILE A 46 -4.46 -15.86 -0.20
N PHE A 47 -3.63 -16.61 -0.91
CA PHE A 47 -2.20 -16.71 -0.60
C PHE A 47 -1.40 -15.49 -1.08
N SER A 48 -1.89 -14.78 -2.09
CA SER A 48 -1.39 -13.48 -2.47
C SER A 48 -1.59 -12.44 -1.36
N ILE A 49 -2.80 -12.39 -0.78
CA ILE A 49 -3.13 -11.53 0.37
C ILE A 49 -2.24 -11.87 1.57
N LEU A 50 -2.07 -13.15 1.89
CA LEU A 50 -1.21 -13.58 3.00
C LEU A 50 0.22 -13.08 2.81
N SER A 51 0.81 -13.31 1.65
CA SER A 51 2.17 -12.89 1.35
C SER A 51 2.32 -11.35 1.34
N GLU A 52 1.35 -10.64 0.78
CA GLU A 52 1.33 -9.17 0.76
C GLU A 52 1.18 -8.59 2.16
N HIS A 53 0.29 -9.16 2.99
CA HIS A 53 0.09 -8.78 4.39
C HIS A 53 1.39 -8.87 5.19
N ILE A 54 2.09 -10.00 5.10
CA ILE A 54 3.39 -10.20 5.76
C ILE A 54 4.43 -9.24 5.17
N GLY A 55 4.44 -9.02 3.85
CA GLY A 55 5.29 -8.05 3.19
C GLY A 55 5.10 -6.63 3.72
N PHE A 56 3.85 -6.18 3.87
CA PHE A 56 3.54 -4.86 4.43
C PHE A 56 3.90 -4.74 5.92
N SER A 57 3.70 -5.82 6.68
CA SER A 57 4.11 -5.86 8.09
C SER A 57 5.62 -5.67 8.23
N VAL A 58 6.42 -6.40 7.45
CA VAL A 58 7.89 -6.28 7.48
C VAL A 58 8.34 -4.93 6.92
N TRP A 59 7.70 -4.44 5.86
CA TRP A 59 7.98 -3.11 5.30
C TRP A 59 7.79 -2.00 6.34
N SER A 60 6.71 -2.06 7.12
CA SER A 60 6.37 -1.09 8.16
C SER A 60 6.97 -1.40 9.54
N LEU A 61 7.81 -2.43 9.64
CA LEU A 61 8.43 -2.87 10.90
C LEU A 61 9.10 -1.70 11.66
N TRP A 62 9.80 -0.82 10.95
CA TRP A 62 10.52 0.29 11.55
C TRP A 62 9.62 1.37 12.17
N SER A 63 8.35 1.45 11.77
CA SER A 63 7.37 2.33 12.44
C SER A 63 7.13 1.94 13.91
N VAL A 64 7.37 0.67 14.23
CA VAL A 64 7.26 0.11 15.58
C VAL A 64 8.62 0.07 16.25
N MET A 65 9.66 -0.36 15.52
CA MET A 65 11.01 -0.50 16.07
C MET A 65 11.53 0.80 16.69
N VAL A 66 11.26 1.95 16.08
CA VAL A 66 11.68 3.26 16.61
C VAL A 66 11.10 3.58 17.98
N LEU A 67 10.00 2.96 18.40
CA LEU A 67 9.42 3.10 19.72
C LEU A 67 10.26 2.39 20.80
N PHE A 68 10.96 1.30 20.43
CA PHE A 68 11.86 0.56 21.33
C PHE A 68 13.24 1.20 21.45
N LEU A 69 13.63 2.06 20.49
CA LEU A 69 14.94 2.70 20.47
C LEU A 69 14.96 3.88 21.46
N GLY A 70 15.05 3.54 22.76
CA GLY A 70 15.12 4.51 23.86
C GLY A 70 16.47 5.24 23.95
N PRO A 71 16.72 5.97 25.05
CA PRO A 71 17.94 6.77 25.25
C PRO A 71 19.26 5.96 25.12
N GLN A 72 19.21 4.67 25.42
CA GLN A 72 20.37 3.76 25.33
C GLN A 72 20.91 3.57 23.90
N TYR A 73 20.16 4.01 22.89
CA TYR A 73 20.61 3.98 21.49
C TYR A 73 21.21 5.32 21.02
N GLY A 74 21.11 6.38 21.82
CA GLY A 74 21.69 7.68 21.53
C GLY A 74 21.11 8.38 20.30
N LEU A 75 19.89 8.04 19.88
CA LEU A 75 19.26 8.57 18.68
C LEU A 75 18.40 9.79 18.97
N ASP A 76 18.57 10.83 18.18
CA ASP A 76 17.68 11.97 18.18
C ASP A 76 16.37 11.68 17.40
N PRO A 77 15.31 12.49 17.56
CA PRO A 77 14.06 12.31 16.83
C PRO A 77 14.22 12.34 15.32
N ALA A 78 15.12 13.17 14.79
CA ALA A 78 15.32 13.30 13.33
C ALA A 78 15.96 12.03 12.74
N GLN A 79 16.87 11.39 13.47
CA GLN A 79 17.45 10.10 13.10
C GLN A 79 16.37 9.00 13.08
N LYS A 80 15.46 8.98 14.05
CA LYS A 80 14.36 8.01 14.10
C LYS A 80 13.39 8.20 12.91
N PHE A 81 13.05 9.44 12.51
CA PHE A 81 12.27 9.69 11.30
C PHE A 81 12.98 9.25 10.02
N LEU A 82 14.31 9.34 9.98
CA LEU A 82 15.07 8.80 8.84
C LEU A 82 15.01 7.27 8.77
N LEU A 83 15.07 6.58 9.93
CA LEU A 83 14.90 5.12 10.00
C LEU A 83 13.51 4.65 9.49
N THR A 84 12.47 5.47 9.59
CA THR A 84 11.15 5.17 9.04
C THR A 84 11.01 5.58 7.56
N ALA A 85 11.73 6.61 7.13
CA ALA A 85 11.70 7.07 5.73
C ALA A 85 12.42 6.10 4.78
N VAL A 86 13.57 5.55 5.18
CA VAL A 86 14.43 4.73 4.32
C VAL A 86 13.76 3.44 3.83
N PRO A 87 13.10 2.60 4.67
CA PRO A 87 12.39 1.44 4.16
C PRO A 87 11.27 1.82 3.21
N THR A 88 10.62 2.97 3.44
CA THR A 88 9.57 3.47 2.56
C THR A 88 10.13 3.81 1.16
N LEU A 89 11.30 4.44 1.09
CA LEU A 89 11.97 4.78 -0.16
C LEU A 89 12.35 3.53 -0.96
N LEU A 90 13.01 2.57 -0.32
CA LEU A 90 13.39 1.34 -0.99
C LEU A 90 12.16 0.54 -1.43
N GLY A 91 11.13 0.48 -0.59
CA GLY A 91 9.88 -0.19 -0.94
C GLY A 91 9.18 0.45 -2.14
N ALA A 92 9.18 1.77 -2.25
CA ALA A 92 8.65 2.49 -3.40
C ALA A 92 9.44 2.19 -4.68
N ALA A 93 10.78 2.23 -4.61
CA ALA A 93 11.66 1.93 -5.75
C ALA A 93 11.51 0.50 -6.26
N LEU A 94 11.35 -0.47 -5.36
CA LEU A 94 11.21 -1.88 -5.72
C LEU A 94 9.86 -2.24 -6.35
N ARG A 95 8.84 -1.40 -6.28
CA ARG A 95 7.53 -1.69 -6.89
C ARG A 95 7.61 -1.93 -8.40
N ILE A 96 8.43 -1.16 -9.10
CA ILE A 96 8.57 -1.30 -10.55
C ILE A 96 9.23 -2.65 -10.93
N PRO A 97 10.45 -3.00 -10.46
CA PRO A 97 11.03 -4.29 -10.79
C PRO A 97 10.20 -5.49 -10.31
N TYR A 98 9.50 -5.39 -9.17
CA TYR A 98 8.64 -6.47 -8.68
C TYR A 98 7.43 -6.71 -9.58
N SER A 99 6.79 -5.65 -10.10
CA SER A 99 5.69 -5.82 -11.05
C SER A 99 6.12 -6.49 -12.34
N LEU A 100 7.32 -6.18 -12.83
CA LEU A 100 7.89 -6.78 -14.05
C LEU A 100 8.33 -8.23 -13.84
N ALA A 101 8.71 -8.59 -12.63
CA ALA A 101 9.20 -9.92 -12.29
C ALA A 101 8.13 -11.01 -12.40
N VAL A 102 6.86 -10.66 -12.16
CA VAL A 102 5.71 -11.59 -12.27
C VAL A 102 5.64 -12.23 -13.66
N ALA A 103 5.76 -11.43 -14.70
CA ALA A 103 5.69 -11.94 -16.07
C ALA A 103 6.95 -12.68 -16.53
N ARG A 104 8.10 -12.46 -15.86
CA ARG A 104 9.37 -13.10 -16.19
C ARG A 104 9.56 -14.45 -15.49
N PHE A 105 9.19 -14.51 -14.20
CA PHE A 105 9.46 -15.66 -13.33
C PHE A 105 8.20 -16.46 -12.97
N GLY A 106 7.01 -15.94 -13.29
CA GLY A 106 5.73 -16.45 -12.84
C GLY A 106 5.31 -15.86 -11.49
N GLY A 107 4.01 -15.65 -11.33
CA GLY A 107 3.46 -14.98 -10.14
C GLY A 107 3.71 -15.75 -8.84
N ARG A 108 3.48 -17.08 -8.85
CA ARG A 108 3.79 -17.96 -7.73
C ARG A 108 5.28 -17.94 -7.38
N ASN A 109 6.14 -18.18 -8.35
CA ASN A 109 7.59 -18.29 -8.12
C ASN A 109 8.14 -16.97 -7.57
N TRP A 110 7.68 -15.84 -8.12
CA TRP A 110 8.08 -14.53 -7.61
C TRP A 110 7.55 -14.27 -6.19
N THR A 111 6.30 -14.67 -5.89
CA THR A 111 5.73 -14.53 -4.55
C THR A 111 6.51 -15.35 -3.52
N VAL A 112 6.88 -16.60 -3.85
CA VAL A 112 7.72 -17.45 -2.99
C VAL A 112 9.08 -16.79 -2.72
N PHE A 113 9.75 -16.33 -3.78
CA PHE A 113 11.06 -15.67 -3.67
C PHE A 113 10.97 -14.39 -2.84
N SER A 114 10.01 -13.51 -3.16
CA SER A 114 9.88 -12.23 -2.48
C SER A 114 9.42 -12.38 -1.03
N ALA A 115 8.60 -13.38 -0.72
CA ALA A 115 8.27 -13.72 0.65
C ALA A 115 9.51 -14.23 1.40
N ALA A 116 10.29 -15.15 0.84
CA ALA A 116 11.51 -15.64 1.46
C ALA A 116 12.55 -14.54 1.69
N MET A 117 12.64 -13.55 0.79
CA MET A 117 13.52 -12.39 0.95
C MET A 117 13.22 -11.56 2.19
N LEU A 118 11.99 -11.61 2.73
CA LEU A 118 11.62 -10.94 3.98
C LEU A 118 12.33 -11.53 5.20
N LEU A 119 12.89 -12.75 5.11
CA LEU A 119 13.72 -13.32 6.17
C LEU A 119 14.97 -12.46 6.42
N VAL A 120 15.56 -11.87 5.38
CA VAL A 120 16.77 -11.06 5.52
C VAL A 120 16.57 -9.91 6.51
N PRO A 121 15.62 -8.95 6.29
CA PRO A 121 15.39 -7.89 7.26
C PRO A 121 14.90 -8.39 8.61
N SER A 122 14.07 -9.44 8.66
CA SER A 122 13.51 -9.92 9.92
C SER A 122 14.55 -10.61 10.80
N VAL A 123 15.38 -11.48 10.23
CA VAL A 123 16.46 -12.15 10.95
C VAL A 123 17.53 -11.14 11.40
N THR A 124 17.98 -10.28 10.48
CA THR A 124 19.01 -9.29 10.82
C THR A 124 18.50 -8.31 11.89
N ALA A 125 17.27 -7.84 11.81
CA ALA A 125 16.68 -6.98 12.84
C ALA A 125 16.54 -7.70 14.18
N ALA A 126 16.11 -8.97 14.19
CA ALA A 126 15.93 -9.76 15.40
C ALA A 126 17.25 -9.93 16.20
N PHE A 127 18.38 -10.09 15.53
CA PHE A 127 19.64 -10.39 16.18
C PHE A 127 20.59 -9.20 16.33
N LEU A 128 20.53 -8.19 15.46
CA LEU A 128 21.50 -7.09 15.42
C LEU A 128 21.04 -5.83 16.13
N ILE A 129 19.74 -5.64 16.39
CA ILE A 129 19.25 -4.43 17.07
C ILE A 129 19.48 -4.57 18.58
N LYS A 130 20.58 -3.96 19.06
CA LYS A 130 21.02 -3.95 20.47
C LYS A 130 21.53 -2.56 20.84
N PRO A 131 21.50 -2.17 22.14
CA PRO A 131 22.13 -0.95 22.58
C PRO A 131 23.62 -0.90 22.16
N GLY A 132 24.07 0.28 21.71
CA GLY A 132 25.44 0.48 21.23
C GLY A 132 25.65 0.17 19.73
N VAL A 133 24.61 -0.30 19.00
CA VAL A 133 24.72 -0.45 17.54
C VAL A 133 24.80 0.94 16.88
N GLU A 134 25.69 1.08 15.89
CA GLU A 134 25.85 2.34 15.15
C GLU A 134 24.61 2.71 14.34
N PHE A 135 24.36 4.00 14.22
CA PHE A 135 23.22 4.52 13.41
C PHE A 135 23.28 4.07 11.95
N SER A 136 24.47 4.02 11.36
CA SER A 136 24.71 3.50 10.01
C SER A 136 24.19 2.06 9.82
N THR A 137 24.44 1.21 10.80
CA THR A 137 23.94 -0.18 10.81
C THR A 137 22.42 -0.21 10.92
N LEU A 138 21.81 0.58 11.82
CA LEU A 138 20.36 0.68 11.92
C LEU A 138 19.74 1.16 10.60
N LEU A 139 20.40 2.08 9.90
CA LEU A 139 19.94 2.59 8.62
C LEU A 139 19.95 1.51 7.52
N VAL A 140 20.98 0.67 7.49
CA VAL A 140 21.05 -0.48 6.58
C VAL A 140 19.95 -1.50 6.90
N LEU A 141 19.76 -1.83 8.19
CA LEU A 141 18.70 -2.74 8.62
C LEU A 141 17.32 -2.20 8.26
N ALA A 142 17.11 -0.89 8.41
CA ALA A 142 15.89 -0.23 8.01
C ALA A 142 15.67 -0.31 6.48
N ALA A 143 16.73 -0.05 5.70
CA ALA A 143 16.67 -0.16 4.24
C ALA A 143 16.25 -1.57 3.79
N LEU A 144 16.83 -2.61 4.39
CA LEU A 144 16.49 -4.01 4.06
C LEU A 144 15.00 -4.31 4.23
N ALA A 145 14.31 -3.72 5.21
CA ALA A 145 12.86 -3.90 5.38
C ALA A 145 12.05 -3.37 4.18
N GLY A 146 12.63 -2.48 3.38
CA GLY A 146 12.03 -1.97 2.15
C GLY A 146 11.67 -3.04 1.12
N VAL A 147 12.29 -4.22 1.15
CA VAL A 147 11.97 -5.33 0.22
C VAL A 147 10.48 -5.74 0.32
N GLY A 148 9.86 -5.57 1.47
CA GLY A 148 8.44 -5.86 1.67
C GLY A 148 7.50 -4.93 0.92
N GLY A 149 7.92 -3.67 0.66
CA GLY A 149 7.10 -2.69 -0.07
C GLY A 149 6.88 -3.02 -1.55
N GLY A 150 7.77 -3.80 -2.15
CA GLY A 150 7.65 -4.30 -3.52
C GLY A 150 6.55 -5.34 -3.69
N ASN A 151 6.23 -6.12 -2.65
CA ASN A 151 5.24 -7.20 -2.70
C ASN A 151 3.86 -6.72 -3.15
N PHE A 152 3.47 -5.49 -2.81
CA PHE A 152 2.23 -4.89 -3.31
C PHE A 152 2.14 -4.93 -4.85
N ALA A 153 3.18 -4.46 -5.52
CA ALA A 153 3.15 -4.32 -6.98
C ALA A 153 3.12 -5.68 -7.68
N SER A 154 3.89 -6.65 -7.21
CA SER A 154 3.88 -8.01 -7.77
C SER A 154 2.57 -8.74 -7.49
N SER A 155 2.03 -8.62 -6.29
CA SER A 155 0.76 -9.18 -5.88
C SER A 155 -0.40 -8.63 -6.74
N MET A 156 -0.49 -7.31 -6.87
CA MET A 156 -1.51 -6.65 -7.72
C MET A 156 -1.41 -7.08 -9.18
N THR A 157 -0.20 -7.16 -9.73
CA THR A 157 0.04 -7.61 -11.11
C THR A 157 -0.41 -9.06 -11.30
N ASN A 158 -0.05 -9.93 -10.37
CA ASN A 158 -0.41 -11.35 -10.41
C ASN A 158 -1.94 -11.53 -10.37
N ILE A 159 -2.61 -10.95 -9.38
CA ILE A 159 -4.06 -11.09 -9.22
C ILE A 159 -4.85 -10.44 -10.36
N ASN A 160 -4.35 -9.34 -10.92
CA ASN A 160 -4.93 -8.73 -12.12
C ASN A 160 -4.97 -9.70 -13.32
N ALA A 161 -4.00 -10.60 -13.45
CA ALA A 161 -3.95 -11.60 -14.52
C ALA A 161 -4.93 -12.77 -14.28
N PHE A 162 -5.21 -13.12 -13.02
CA PHE A 162 -6.10 -14.24 -12.69
C PHE A 162 -7.59 -13.92 -12.86
N TYR A 163 -8.02 -12.66 -12.68
CA TYR A 163 -9.44 -12.32 -12.59
C TYR A 163 -10.00 -11.74 -13.88
N PRO A 164 -11.28 -12.07 -14.23
CA PRO A 164 -11.98 -11.46 -15.35
C PRO A 164 -12.26 -9.97 -15.07
N ASN A 165 -12.41 -9.18 -16.12
CA ASN A 165 -12.57 -7.72 -16.02
C ASN A 165 -13.70 -7.29 -15.09
N ARG A 166 -14.83 -8.03 -15.10
CA ARG A 166 -16.00 -7.76 -14.24
C ARG A 166 -15.72 -7.89 -12.74
N LEU A 167 -14.69 -8.67 -12.34
CA LEU A 167 -14.33 -8.94 -10.96
C LEU A 167 -12.98 -8.37 -10.52
N LYS A 168 -12.19 -7.80 -11.47
CA LYS A 168 -10.85 -7.26 -11.17
C LYS A 168 -10.87 -6.20 -10.08
N GLY A 169 -11.81 -5.26 -10.15
CA GLY A 169 -11.90 -4.19 -9.14
C GLY A 169 -12.10 -4.74 -7.73
N TRP A 170 -12.98 -5.72 -7.59
CA TRP A 170 -13.21 -6.40 -6.31
C TRP A 170 -11.97 -7.16 -5.83
N ALA A 171 -11.37 -7.98 -6.69
CA ALA A 171 -10.22 -8.81 -6.31
C ALA A 171 -8.99 -7.96 -5.93
N LEU A 172 -8.67 -6.94 -6.73
CA LEU A 172 -7.58 -6.02 -6.46
C LEU A 172 -7.84 -5.16 -5.21
N GLY A 173 -9.11 -4.78 -4.99
CA GLY A 173 -9.51 -4.04 -3.79
C GLY A 173 -9.30 -4.85 -2.51
N ILE A 174 -9.71 -6.12 -2.50
CA ILE A 174 -9.50 -7.02 -1.36
C ILE A 174 -8.01 -7.33 -1.17
N ASN A 175 -7.28 -7.60 -2.26
CA ASN A 175 -5.84 -7.86 -2.20
C ASN A 175 -5.11 -6.67 -1.55
N ALA A 176 -5.30 -5.47 -2.08
CA ALA A 176 -4.69 -4.25 -1.55
C ALA A 176 -5.12 -3.92 -0.10
N GLY A 177 -6.39 -4.14 0.24
CA GLY A 177 -6.90 -3.95 1.60
C GLY A 177 -6.27 -4.92 2.59
N GLY A 178 -6.19 -6.19 2.21
CA GLY A 178 -5.55 -7.24 3.01
C GLY A 178 -4.06 -6.99 3.24
N GLY A 179 -3.35 -6.51 2.22
CA GLY A 179 -1.96 -6.05 2.34
C GLY A 179 -1.81 -4.89 3.31
N ASN A 180 -2.59 -3.82 3.12
CA ASN A 180 -2.53 -2.62 3.96
C ASN A 180 -2.80 -2.90 5.44
N LEU A 181 -3.62 -3.89 5.78
CA LEU A 181 -3.84 -4.34 7.16
C LEU A 181 -2.55 -4.82 7.84
N GLY A 182 -1.54 -5.24 7.07
CA GLY A 182 -0.21 -5.60 7.58
C GLY A 182 0.47 -4.46 8.34
N VAL A 183 0.21 -3.20 7.96
CA VAL A 183 0.71 -2.02 8.69
C VAL A 183 0.11 -1.95 10.09
N ALA A 184 -1.19 -2.21 10.25
CA ALA A 184 -1.82 -2.27 11.56
C ALA A 184 -1.39 -3.51 12.36
N ALA A 185 -1.22 -4.65 11.67
CA ALA A 185 -0.82 -5.90 12.31
C ALA A 185 0.55 -5.80 12.98
N VAL A 186 1.56 -5.21 12.34
CA VAL A 186 2.88 -5.04 12.97
C VAL A 186 2.83 -4.08 14.17
N GLN A 187 1.96 -3.08 14.12
CA GLN A 187 1.73 -2.17 15.25
C GLN A 187 1.15 -2.93 16.46
N LEU A 188 0.20 -3.84 16.21
CA LEU A 188 -0.36 -4.72 17.27
C LEU A 188 0.67 -5.71 17.81
N VAL A 189 1.52 -6.28 16.94
CA VAL A 189 2.66 -7.13 17.38
C VAL A 189 3.62 -6.34 18.25
N GLY A 190 3.95 -5.10 17.88
CA GLY A 190 4.77 -4.21 18.69
C GLY A 190 4.15 -3.89 20.04
N LEU A 191 2.85 -3.59 20.07
CA LEU A 191 2.09 -3.39 21.32
C LEU A 191 2.15 -4.65 22.21
N PHE A 192 1.94 -5.82 21.63
CA PHE A 192 2.02 -7.10 22.33
C PHE A 192 3.43 -7.29 22.96
N VAL A 193 4.49 -7.08 22.18
CA VAL A 193 5.87 -7.23 22.70
C VAL A 193 6.15 -6.21 23.80
N LEU A 194 5.73 -4.96 23.64
CA LEU A 194 5.90 -3.93 24.69
C LEU A 194 5.15 -4.29 25.97
N ALA A 195 3.95 -4.83 25.86
CA ALA A 195 3.09 -5.17 26.99
C ALA A 195 3.64 -6.37 27.81
N PHE A 196 4.15 -7.39 27.14
CA PHE A 196 4.52 -8.66 27.77
C PHE A 196 6.05 -8.83 27.98
N PHE A 197 6.88 -8.21 27.14
CA PHE A 197 8.34 -8.38 27.16
C PHE A 197 9.10 -7.07 27.40
N GLY A 198 8.39 -5.93 27.37
CA GLY A 198 8.99 -4.61 27.59
C GLY A 198 9.80 -4.07 26.42
N ALA A 199 10.29 -2.83 26.58
CA ALA A 199 11.02 -2.11 25.53
C ALA A 199 12.47 -2.61 25.31
N ALA A 200 12.99 -3.45 26.19
CA ALA A 200 14.35 -4.02 26.05
C ALA A 200 14.45 -5.12 24.99
N SER A 201 13.32 -5.54 24.41
CA SER A 201 13.24 -6.71 23.51
C SER A 201 12.79 -6.34 22.08
N PRO A 202 13.43 -5.36 21.38
CA PRO A 202 13.02 -4.97 20.03
C PRO A 202 13.11 -6.13 19.03
N GLY A 203 14.12 -7.00 19.18
CA GLY A 203 14.34 -8.14 18.29
C GLY A 203 13.17 -9.12 18.25
N LEU A 204 12.34 -9.21 19.31
CA LEU A 204 11.17 -10.08 19.34
C LEU A 204 10.10 -9.65 18.33
N VAL A 205 9.94 -8.34 18.08
CA VAL A 205 8.97 -7.86 17.08
C VAL A 205 9.30 -8.42 15.70
N ALA A 206 10.57 -8.36 15.31
CA ALA A 206 11.04 -8.94 14.04
C ALA A 206 11.03 -10.48 14.08
N GLY A 207 11.41 -11.07 15.22
CA GLY A 207 11.46 -12.52 15.43
C GLY A 207 10.13 -13.23 15.24
N ILE A 208 9.02 -12.63 15.69
CA ILE A 208 7.66 -13.15 15.50
C ILE A 208 7.31 -13.29 14.01
N TYR A 209 7.84 -12.43 13.15
CA TYR A 209 7.59 -12.51 11.71
C TYR A 209 8.36 -13.63 11.02
N ILE A 210 9.46 -14.15 11.58
CA ILE A 210 10.26 -15.21 10.94
C ILE A 210 9.40 -16.45 10.62
N PRO A 211 8.70 -17.10 11.56
CA PRO A 211 7.83 -18.23 11.25
C PRO A 211 6.67 -17.87 10.33
N LEU A 212 6.11 -16.66 10.43
CA LEU A 212 5.03 -16.20 9.56
C LEU A 212 5.49 -16.02 8.11
N ILE A 213 6.70 -15.53 7.89
CA ILE A 213 7.34 -15.40 6.58
C ILE A 213 7.55 -16.79 5.96
N VAL A 214 8.07 -17.74 6.74
CA VAL A 214 8.25 -19.14 6.28
C VAL A 214 6.90 -19.73 5.90
N LEU A 215 5.87 -19.56 6.74
CA LEU A 215 4.51 -20.00 6.44
C LEU A 215 3.99 -19.39 5.12
N ALA A 216 4.13 -18.07 4.94
CA ALA A 216 3.69 -17.41 3.71
C ALA A 216 4.42 -17.92 2.46
N ALA A 217 5.75 -18.12 2.54
CA ALA A 217 6.55 -18.66 1.46
C ALA A 217 6.16 -20.10 1.11
N VAL A 218 6.01 -20.96 2.13
CA VAL A 218 5.61 -22.36 1.96
C VAL A 218 4.19 -22.46 1.40
N CYS A 219 3.23 -21.73 1.97
CA CYS A 219 1.86 -21.71 1.45
C CYS A 219 1.80 -21.22 0.00
N SER A 220 2.55 -20.17 -0.34
CA SER A 220 2.64 -19.69 -1.72
C SER A 220 3.23 -20.77 -2.65
N ALA A 221 4.25 -21.49 -2.18
CA ALA A 221 4.86 -22.59 -2.94
C ALA A 221 3.92 -23.76 -3.18
N LEU A 222 3.08 -24.08 -2.20
CA LEU A 222 2.18 -25.24 -2.27
C LEU A 222 0.86 -24.95 -3.00
N TYR A 223 0.33 -23.73 -2.85
CA TYR A 223 -1.05 -23.44 -3.23
C TYR A 223 -1.23 -22.42 -4.35
N MET A 224 -0.20 -21.65 -4.70
CA MET A 224 -0.30 -20.70 -5.81
C MET A 224 0.10 -21.34 -7.14
N ASP A 225 -0.27 -20.69 -8.23
CA ASP A 225 0.03 -21.10 -9.59
C ASP A 225 0.70 -19.97 -10.39
N ASN A 226 1.39 -20.37 -11.45
CA ASN A 226 1.95 -19.46 -12.47
C ASN A 226 1.04 -19.47 -13.70
N LEU A 227 0.90 -18.35 -14.36
CA LEU A 227 0.25 -18.23 -15.67
C LEU A 227 1.32 -18.09 -16.77
N SER A 228 1.38 -19.06 -17.69
CA SER A 228 2.31 -19.03 -18.82
C SER A 228 2.00 -17.89 -19.82
N GLN A 229 0.75 -17.44 -19.82
CA GLN A 229 0.27 -16.35 -20.68
C GLN A 229 0.56 -14.96 -20.09
N ALA A 230 0.95 -14.87 -18.81
CA ALA A 230 1.30 -13.58 -18.18
C ALA A 230 2.61 -13.06 -18.81
N ARG A 231 2.49 -12.00 -19.60
CA ARG A 231 3.63 -11.36 -20.26
C ARG A 231 3.65 -9.87 -19.94
N ASN A 232 4.86 -9.33 -19.82
CA ASN A 232 5.04 -7.89 -19.82
C ASN A 232 4.66 -7.37 -21.21
N GLU A 233 3.61 -6.58 -21.31
CA GLU A 233 3.28 -5.92 -22.55
C GLU A 233 4.41 -4.96 -22.92
N LYS A 234 5.02 -5.21 -24.09
CA LYS A 234 6.11 -4.39 -24.61
C LYS A 234 5.66 -2.94 -24.67
N HIS A 235 6.44 -2.07 -24.07
CA HIS A 235 6.24 -0.61 -24.07
C HIS A 235 5.10 -0.08 -23.18
N ALA A 236 4.25 -0.89 -22.53
CA ALA A 236 3.15 -0.37 -21.70
C ALA A 236 3.59 0.65 -20.67
N MET A 237 4.68 0.38 -19.93
CA MET A 237 5.24 1.32 -18.94
C MET A 237 5.79 2.59 -19.61
N ARG A 238 6.44 2.48 -20.76
CA ARG A 238 6.95 3.62 -21.53
C ARG A 238 5.81 4.49 -22.06
N ASP A 239 4.79 3.86 -22.61
CA ASP A 239 3.62 4.56 -23.15
C ASP A 239 2.86 5.25 -22.02
N ALA A 240 2.64 4.57 -20.90
CA ALA A 240 2.04 5.14 -19.70
C ALA A 240 2.85 6.32 -19.14
N ALA A 241 4.19 6.23 -19.14
CA ALA A 241 5.05 7.33 -18.68
C ALA A 241 4.98 8.59 -19.56
N ARG A 242 4.56 8.44 -20.82
CA ARG A 242 4.34 9.57 -21.75
C ARG A 242 2.99 10.25 -21.55
N GLU A 243 2.08 9.61 -20.82
CA GLU A 243 0.76 10.13 -20.53
C GLU A 243 0.80 11.19 -19.43
N GLY A 244 0.31 12.41 -19.71
CA GLY A 244 0.27 13.49 -18.71
C GLY A 244 -0.57 13.12 -17.49
N HIS A 245 -1.68 12.41 -17.70
CA HIS A 245 -2.53 11.93 -16.59
C HIS A 245 -1.81 10.96 -15.64
N THR A 246 -0.77 10.26 -16.08
CA THR A 246 0.06 9.39 -15.21
C THR A 246 0.72 10.21 -14.10
N TRP A 247 1.29 11.33 -14.44
CA TRP A 247 1.99 12.20 -13.48
C TRP A 247 1.03 12.93 -12.57
N ILE A 248 -0.10 13.38 -13.11
CA ILE A 248 -1.17 14.01 -12.33
C ILE A 248 -1.71 13.02 -11.28
N MET A 249 -2.07 11.80 -11.71
CA MET A 249 -2.55 10.76 -10.81
C MET A 249 -1.49 10.35 -9.79
N SER A 250 -0.21 10.34 -10.16
CA SER A 250 0.90 10.08 -9.25
C SER A 250 0.99 11.14 -8.14
N VAL A 251 0.84 12.42 -8.48
CA VAL A 251 0.83 13.51 -7.50
C VAL A 251 -0.37 13.39 -6.56
N LEU A 252 -1.57 13.13 -7.10
CA LEU A 252 -2.76 12.93 -6.26
C LEU A 252 -2.61 11.69 -5.35
N TYR A 253 -1.95 10.65 -5.82
CA TYR A 253 -1.72 9.44 -5.05
C TYR A 253 -0.63 9.61 -3.98
N ILE A 254 0.32 10.53 -4.17
CA ILE A 254 1.19 11.02 -3.07
C ILE A 254 0.31 11.59 -1.95
N GLY A 255 -0.68 12.41 -2.28
CA GLY A 255 -1.58 13.03 -1.29
C GLY A 255 -2.42 12.03 -0.51
N THR A 256 -2.88 10.96 -1.14
CA THR A 256 -3.75 9.96 -0.49
C THR A 256 -2.94 8.79 0.08
N PHE A 257 -2.33 7.96 -0.77
CA PHE A 257 -1.57 6.78 -0.32
C PHE A 257 -0.28 7.16 0.40
N GLY A 258 0.41 8.19 -0.09
CA GLY A 258 1.61 8.70 0.58
C GLY A 258 1.33 9.18 1.99
N SER A 259 0.21 9.88 2.22
CA SER A 259 -0.24 10.27 3.56
C SER A 259 -0.56 9.07 4.42
N PHE A 260 -1.30 8.08 3.91
CA PHE A 260 -1.62 6.85 4.63
C PHE A 260 -0.36 6.14 5.12
N ILE A 261 0.60 5.90 4.24
CA ILE A 261 1.86 5.22 4.57
C ILE A 261 2.71 6.09 5.50
N GLY A 262 2.87 7.37 5.17
CA GLY A 262 3.71 8.30 5.94
C GLY A 262 3.21 8.48 7.37
N PHE A 263 1.91 8.67 7.55
CA PHE A 263 1.32 8.76 8.88
C PHE A 263 1.42 7.42 9.63
N GLY A 264 1.21 6.29 8.94
CA GLY A 264 1.37 4.96 9.54
C GLY A 264 2.76 4.71 10.08
N PHE A 265 3.80 5.26 9.42
CA PHE A 265 5.18 5.12 9.85
C PHE A 265 5.59 6.18 10.90
N ALA A 266 4.99 7.37 10.90
CA ALA A 266 5.39 8.48 11.76
C ALA A 266 4.59 8.57 13.07
N PHE A 267 3.33 8.14 13.10
CA PHE A 267 2.36 8.50 14.13
C PHE A 267 2.83 8.21 15.56
N GLY A 268 3.35 7.01 15.81
CA GLY A 268 3.82 6.63 17.14
C GLY A 268 4.97 7.51 17.64
N GLN A 269 5.90 7.85 16.74
CA GLN A 269 7.04 8.71 17.07
C GLN A 269 6.59 10.17 17.27
N VAL A 270 5.68 10.66 16.42
CA VAL A 270 5.12 12.02 16.59
C VAL A 270 4.43 12.16 17.94
N LEU A 271 3.62 11.16 18.36
CA LEU A 271 3.01 11.15 19.69
C LEU A 271 4.06 11.26 20.81
N GLN A 272 5.13 10.49 20.74
CA GLN A 272 6.20 10.51 21.77
C GLN A 272 6.96 11.84 21.82
N VAL A 273 7.15 12.51 20.68
CA VAL A 273 7.89 13.78 20.64
C VAL A 273 6.99 14.97 20.95
N GLN A 274 5.79 15.02 20.35
CA GLN A 274 4.87 16.17 20.49
C GLN A 274 4.17 16.20 21.87
N PHE A 275 3.91 15.01 22.43
CA PHE A 275 3.20 14.83 23.71
C PHE A 275 4.03 13.99 24.68
N ALA A 276 5.32 14.33 24.85
CA ALA A 276 6.28 13.54 25.64
C ALA A 276 5.85 13.28 27.08
N GLU A 277 5.13 14.22 27.72
CA GLU A 277 4.63 14.07 29.10
C GLU A 277 3.58 12.96 29.18
N GLN A 278 2.63 12.91 28.22
CA GLN A 278 1.56 11.91 28.18
C GLN A 278 2.07 10.55 27.69
N PHE A 279 3.02 10.55 26.73
CA PHE A 279 3.61 9.36 26.11
C PHE A 279 5.03 9.10 26.58
N SER A 280 5.27 9.24 27.87
CA SER A 280 6.57 9.04 28.54
C SER A 280 7.13 7.62 28.37
N THR A 281 6.28 6.65 28.03
CA THR A 281 6.69 5.26 27.76
C THR A 281 6.21 4.80 26.38
N PRO A 282 6.99 3.95 25.69
CA PRO A 282 6.65 3.45 24.34
C PRO A 282 5.28 2.80 24.25
N ILE A 283 4.88 2.04 25.27
CA ILE A 283 3.62 1.31 25.30
C ILE A 283 2.40 2.25 25.21
N LYS A 284 2.47 3.44 25.84
CA LYS A 284 1.37 4.41 25.79
C LYS A 284 1.09 4.88 24.38
N ALA A 285 2.14 5.14 23.58
CA ALA A 285 1.98 5.47 22.15
C ALA A 285 1.48 4.26 21.36
N ALA A 286 2.00 3.06 21.61
CA ALA A 286 1.64 1.84 20.91
C ALA A 286 0.15 1.47 21.02
N TYR A 287 -0.54 1.87 22.11
CA TYR A 287 -1.99 1.69 22.24
C TYR A 287 -2.81 2.43 21.17
N LEU A 288 -2.25 3.44 20.53
CA LEU A 288 -2.96 4.27 19.55
C LEU A 288 -2.46 4.07 18.12
N THR A 289 -1.22 3.62 17.94
CA THR A 289 -0.57 3.61 16.62
C THR A 289 -1.28 2.75 15.60
N PHE A 290 -1.80 1.59 15.98
CA PHE A 290 -2.47 0.66 15.07
C PHE A 290 -3.85 1.16 14.58
N LEU A 291 -4.52 2.04 15.34
CA LEU A 291 -5.88 2.49 15.04
C LEU A 291 -5.97 3.22 13.70
N GLY A 292 -5.01 4.10 13.42
CA GLY A 292 -4.97 4.84 12.17
C GLY A 292 -4.89 3.92 10.94
N PRO A 293 -3.83 3.12 10.80
CA PRO A 293 -3.69 2.18 9.68
C PRO A 293 -4.84 1.16 9.58
N LEU A 294 -5.38 0.69 10.71
CA LEU A 294 -6.52 -0.21 10.73
C LEU A 294 -7.76 0.44 10.12
N LEU A 295 -8.17 1.58 10.66
CA LEU A 295 -9.38 2.28 10.20
C LEU A 295 -9.22 2.80 8.76
N GLY A 296 -8.06 3.34 8.41
CA GLY A 296 -7.77 3.79 7.05
C GLY A 296 -7.78 2.64 6.02
N SER A 297 -7.34 1.44 6.40
CA SER A 297 -7.42 0.25 5.53
C SER A 297 -8.86 -0.25 5.36
N LEU A 298 -9.62 -0.31 6.45
CA LEU A 298 -11.01 -0.79 6.45
C LEU A 298 -11.96 0.15 5.70
N ILE A 299 -11.71 1.46 5.72
CA ILE A 299 -12.58 2.46 5.06
C ILE A 299 -12.28 2.59 3.55
N ARG A 300 -11.14 2.09 3.06
CA ARG A 300 -10.73 2.23 1.67
C ARG A 300 -11.77 1.74 0.64
N PRO A 301 -12.46 0.58 0.84
CA PRO A 301 -13.52 0.15 -0.09
C PRO A 301 -14.68 1.14 -0.18
N LEU A 302 -14.99 1.86 0.91
CA LEU A 302 -16.03 2.89 0.91
C LEU A 302 -15.66 4.04 -0.05
N GLY A 303 -14.40 4.47 -0.07
CA GLY A 303 -13.91 5.48 -1.01
C GLY A 303 -14.11 5.05 -2.48
N GLY A 304 -13.83 3.78 -2.78
CA GLY A 304 -14.11 3.20 -4.09
C GLY A 304 -15.60 3.16 -4.43
N ALA A 305 -16.45 2.73 -3.50
CA ALA A 305 -17.90 2.68 -3.69
C ALA A 305 -18.53 4.07 -3.85
N LEU A 306 -18.04 5.07 -3.12
CA LEU A 306 -18.46 6.47 -3.30
C LEU A 306 -18.04 7.00 -4.68
N ALA A 307 -16.83 6.67 -5.12
CA ALA A 307 -16.33 7.03 -6.45
C ALA A 307 -17.16 6.40 -7.57
N ASP A 308 -17.64 5.17 -7.39
CA ASP A 308 -18.54 4.52 -8.36
C ASP A 308 -19.90 5.22 -8.48
N ARG A 309 -20.40 5.81 -7.39
CA ARG A 309 -21.73 6.46 -7.36
C ARG A 309 -21.70 7.94 -7.72
N LEU A 310 -20.69 8.66 -7.26
CA LEU A 310 -20.63 10.13 -7.32
C LEU A 310 -19.62 10.65 -8.37
N GLY A 311 -18.77 9.76 -8.89
CA GLY A 311 -17.61 10.08 -9.72
C GLY A 311 -16.33 10.23 -8.89
N GLY A 312 -15.26 9.61 -9.37
CA GLY A 312 -13.98 9.56 -8.66
C GLY A 312 -13.38 10.94 -8.42
N ALA A 313 -13.45 11.82 -9.42
CA ALA A 313 -12.93 13.18 -9.33
C ALA A 313 -13.63 14.03 -8.26
N LYS A 314 -14.96 13.95 -8.16
CA LYS A 314 -15.74 14.68 -7.15
C LYS A 314 -15.40 14.20 -5.74
N VAL A 315 -15.36 12.87 -5.55
CA VAL A 315 -15.02 12.28 -4.24
C VAL A 315 -13.59 12.67 -3.87
N THR A 316 -12.63 12.58 -4.78
CA THR A 316 -11.23 12.94 -4.55
C THR A 316 -11.07 14.43 -4.21
N PHE A 317 -11.79 15.31 -4.91
CA PHE A 317 -11.78 16.75 -4.66
C PHE A 317 -12.27 17.10 -3.24
N VAL A 318 -13.46 16.61 -2.87
CA VAL A 318 -14.04 16.81 -1.53
C VAL A 318 -13.14 16.21 -0.45
N ASN A 319 -12.58 15.03 -0.73
CA ASN A 319 -11.69 14.34 0.20
C ASN A 319 -10.42 15.16 0.48
N PHE A 320 -9.78 15.78 -0.53
CA PHE A 320 -8.61 16.64 -0.29
C PHE A 320 -8.95 17.92 0.49
N ILE A 321 -10.13 18.50 0.27
CA ILE A 321 -10.62 19.61 1.12
C ILE A 321 -10.74 19.14 2.57
N ALA A 322 -11.38 17.99 2.80
CA ALA A 322 -11.52 17.42 4.13
C ALA A 322 -10.15 17.08 4.77
N MET A 323 -9.17 16.59 3.99
CA MET A 323 -7.82 16.33 4.47
C MET A 323 -7.10 17.63 4.84
N ALA A 324 -7.25 18.71 4.07
CA ALA A 324 -6.68 20.02 4.41
C ALA A 324 -7.28 20.57 5.72
N VAL A 325 -8.60 20.47 5.88
CA VAL A 325 -9.28 20.85 7.12
C VAL A 325 -8.81 19.95 8.29
N GLY A 326 -8.73 18.64 8.10
CA GLY A 326 -8.23 17.70 9.11
C GLY A 326 -6.80 18.02 9.55
N ALA A 327 -5.90 18.32 8.60
CA ALA A 327 -4.54 18.72 8.91
C ALA A 327 -4.48 20.05 9.66
N SER A 328 -5.38 20.99 9.35
CA SER A 328 -5.49 22.27 10.09
C SER A 328 -5.97 22.04 11.53
N ILE A 329 -6.92 21.13 11.74
CA ILE A 329 -7.36 20.73 13.08
C ILE A 329 -6.22 20.10 13.88
N VAL A 330 -5.44 19.21 13.25
CA VAL A 330 -4.27 18.58 13.89
C VAL A 330 -3.20 19.62 14.25
N LEU A 331 -2.94 20.60 13.37
CA LEU A 331 -2.02 21.69 13.64
C LEU A 331 -2.48 22.53 14.86
N ILE A 332 -3.75 22.94 14.89
CA ILE A 332 -4.32 23.71 16.01
C ILE A 332 -4.24 22.88 17.30
N ALA A 333 -4.58 21.60 17.25
CA ALA A 333 -4.53 20.70 18.39
C ALA A 333 -3.09 20.53 18.92
N ALA A 334 -2.09 20.46 18.02
CA ALA A 334 -0.68 20.39 18.37
C ALA A 334 -0.23 21.67 19.09
N GLN A 335 -0.58 22.85 18.56
CA GLN A 335 -0.25 24.16 19.17
C GLN A 335 -0.92 24.37 20.52
N GLN A 336 -2.17 23.94 20.66
CA GLN A 336 -2.92 24.00 21.93
C GLN A 336 -2.55 22.88 22.91
N ARG A 337 -1.67 21.93 22.52
CA ARG A 337 -1.35 20.72 23.28
C ARG A 337 -2.58 19.89 23.70
N SER A 338 -3.64 19.94 22.90
CA SER A 338 -4.88 19.20 23.11
C SER A 338 -4.77 17.78 22.57
N LEU A 339 -4.36 16.83 23.38
CA LEU A 339 -4.22 15.44 22.98
C LEU A 339 -5.52 14.81 22.44
N PRO A 340 -6.72 14.98 23.03
CA PRO A 340 -7.94 14.40 22.50
C PRO A 340 -8.26 14.90 21.08
N LEU A 341 -8.18 16.21 20.85
CA LEU A 341 -8.44 16.80 19.54
C LEU A 341 -7.39 16.35 18.51
N TYR A 342 -6.12 16.23 18.93
CA TYR A 342 -5.04 15.74 18.11
C TYR A 342 -5.27 14.30 17.64
N ILE A 343 -5.64 13.38 18.53
CA ILE A 343 -5.92 11.97 18.20
C ILE A 343 -7.10 11.89 17.25
N VAL A 344 -8.20 12.57 17.53
CA VAL A 344 -9.40 12.57 16.67
C VAL A 344 -9.06 13.10 15.27
N GLY A 345 -8.35 14.23 15.18
CA GLY A 345 -7.94 14.82 13.92
C GLY A 345 -7.00 13.90 13.13
N PHE A 346 -6.03 13.27 13.79
CA PHE A 346 -5.07 12.39 13.14
C PHE A 346 -5.71 11.09 12.63
N ILE A 347 -6.61 10.49 13.40
CA ILE A 347 -7.39 9.32 12.97
C ILE A 347 -8.32 9.69 11.81
N ALA A 348 -8.95 10.86 11.86
CA ALA A 348 -9.74 11.35 10.73
C ALA A 348 -8.90 11.49 9.45
N LEU A 349 -7.66 12.00 9.54
CA LEU A 349 -6.72 12.04 8.42
C LEU A 349 -6.40 10.66 7.87
N PHE A 350 -6.21 9.64 8.72
CA PHE A 350 -6.03 8.26 8.27
C PHE A 350 -7.26 7.75 7.50
N MET A 351 -8.44 7.97 8.04
CA MET A 351 -9.68 7.55 7.37
C MET A 351 -9.86 8.25 6.03
N LEU A 352 -9.65 9.57 5.99
CA LEU A 352 -9.73 10.36 4.75
C LEU A 352 -8.66 9.90 3.73
N SER A 353 -7.43 9.60 4.16
CA SER A 353 -6.41 9.05 3.27
C SER A 353 -6.83 7.69 2.71
N GLY A 354 -7.50 6.84 3.50
CA GLY A 354 -8.10 5.58 3.08
C GLY A 354 -9.19 5.77 2.02
N VAL A 355 -10.15 6.69 2.26
CA VAL A 355 -11.18 7.06 1.28
C VAL A 355 -10.55 7.57 -0.02
N GLY A 356 -9.57 8.47 0.10
CA GLY A 356 -8.82 9.01 -1.02
C GLY A 356 -8.08 7.94 -1.83
N ASN A 357 -7.51 6.93 -1.17
CA ASN A 357 -6.88 5.79 -1.83
C ASN A 357 -7.87 5.04 -2.72
N GLY A 358 -9.10 4.82 -2.24
CA GLY A 358 -10.14 4.17 -3.01
C GLY A 358 -10.57 5.01 -4.21
N SER A 359 -10.84 6.30 -4.00
CA SER A 359 -11.37 7.19 -5.05
C SER A 359 -10.34 7.49 -6.14
N THR A 360 -9.08 7.82 -5.80
CA THR A 360 -8.03 8.11 -6.78
C THR A 360 -7.71 6.89 -7.65
N TYR A 361 -7.68 5.69 -7.08
CA TYR A 361 -7.44 4.47 -7.86
C TYR A 361 -8.54 4.21 -8.91
N LYS A 362 -9.80 4.52 -8.56
CA LYS A 362 -10.94 4.39 -9.48
C LYS A 362 -10.91 5.38 -10.65
N MET A 363 -10.29 6.55 -10.46
CA MET A 363 -10.15 7.53 -11.53
C MET A 363 -9.29 7.02 -12.69
N ILE A 364 -8.23 6.25 -12.43
CA ILE A 364 -7.27 5.82 -13.44
C ILE A 364 -7.94 5.10 -14.61
N PRO A 365 -8.66 3.97 -14.42
CA PRO A 365 -9.31 3.31 -15.54
C PRO A 365 -10.41 4.15 -16.19
N ALA A 366 -11.08 5.03 -15.45
CA ALA A 366 -12.10 5.92 -16.02
C ALA A 366 -11.49 6.94 -17.00
N ILE A 367 -10.36 7.59 -16.60
CA ILE A 367 -9.62 8.53 -17.45
C ILE A 367 -9.23 7.89 -18.79
N PHE A 368 -8.61 6.71 -18.73
CA PHE A 368 -8.09 6.08 -19.95
C PHE A 368 -9.15 5.43 -20.80
N ARG A 369 -10.27 4.95 -20.23
CA ARG A 369 -11.45 4.55 -21.01
C ARG A 369 -12.05 5.72 -21.81
N THR A 370 -12.14 6.90 -21.19
CA THR A 370 -12.61 8.10 -21.90
C THR A 370 -11.62 8.53 -22.99
N LYS A 371 -10.31 8.50 -22.68
CA LYS A 371 -9.27 8.93 -23.63
C LYS A 371 -9.14 8.00 -24.84
N TYR A 372 -9.26 6.69 -24.63
CA TYR A 372 -9.13 5.64 -25.65
C TYR A 372 -10.46 4.93 -25.89
N ALA A 373 -11.55 5.70 -26.05
CA ALA A 373 -12.91 5.17 -26.15
C ALA A 373 -13.10 4.17 -27.33
N SER A 374 -12.34 4.33 -28.42
CA SER A 374 -12.35 3.43 -29.60
C SER A 374 -11.42 2.21 -29.46
N ASP A 375 -10.55 2.16 -28.46
CA ASP A 375 -9.57 1.09 -28.27
C ASP A 375 -9.48 0.67 -26.79
N GLU A 376 -10.42 -0.22 -26.43
CA GLU A 376 -10.53 -0.72 -25.05
C GLU A 376 -9.28 -1.49 -24.60
N LEU A 377 -8.58 -2.18 -25.49
CA LEU A 377 -7.36 -2.92 -25.17
C LEU A 377 -6.25 -1.96 -24.77
N THR A 378 -6.03 -0.90 -25.54
CA THR A 378 -5.06 0.15 -25.18
C THR A 378 -5.45 0.86 -23.89
N ALA A 379 -6.74 1.19 -23.69
CA ALA A 379 -7.20 1.80 -22.44
C ALA A 379 -6.85 0.95 -21.21
N ARG A 380 -7.08 -0.35 -21.29
CA ARG A 380 -6.77 -1.30 -20.20
C ARG A 380 -5.28 -1.44 -19.97
N ARG A 381 -4.51 -1.58 -21.06
CA ARG A 381 -3.05 -1.70 -21.04
C ARG A 381 -2.40 -0.50 -20.34
N ILE A 382 -2.76 0.70 -20.79
CA ILE A 382 -2.21 1.94 -20.22
C ILE A 382 -2.66 2.12 -18.77
N SER A 383 -3.94 1.89 -18.45
CA SER A 383 -4.44 1.97 -17.07
C SER A 383 -3.67 1.06 -16.10
N GLY A 384 -3.38 -0.18 -16.50
CA GLY A 384 -2.61 -1.12 -15.69
C GLY A 384 -1.19 -0.63 -15.40
N ALA A 385 -0.51 -0.09 -16.42
CA ALA A 385 0.84 0.47 -16.27
C ALA A 385 0.83 1.75 -15.41
N VAL A 386 -0.18 2.63 -15.59
CA VAL A 386 -0.36 3.85 -14.79
C VAL A 386 -0.61 3.52 -13.31
N ILE A 387 -1.41 2.51 -13.01
CA ILE A 387 -1.61 2.01 -11.64
C ILE A 387 -0.27 1.62 -11.00
N GLY A 388 0.60 0.93 -11.75
CA GLY A 388 1.94 0.56 -11.29
C GLY A 388 2.83 1.77 -11.00
N ILE A 389 2.90 2.73 -11.94
CA ILE A 389 3.71 3.95 -11.80
C ILE A 389 3.18 4.83 -10.67
N ALA A 390 1.88 5.12 -10.66
CA ALA A 390 1.26 5.93 -9.63
C ALA A 390 1.38 5.26 -8.24
N GLY A 391 1.29 3.93 -8.18
CA GLY A 391 1.51 3.17 -6.95
C GLY A 391 2.93 3.28 -6.40
N ALA A 392 3.94 3.29 -7.27
CA ALA A 392 5.34 3.47 -6.89
C ALA A 392 5.60 4.91 -6.42
N ILE A 393 5.19 5.90 -7.21
CA ILE A 393 5.37 7.32 -6.89
C ILE A 393 4.56 7.72 -5.66
N GLY A 394 3.32 7.22 -5.53
CA GLY A 394 2.49 7.45 -4.35
C GLY A 394 3.15 6.98 -3.06
N ALA A 395 3.85 5.84 -3.09
CA ALA A 395 4.60 5.36 -1.93
C ALA A 395 5.76 6.29 -1.53
N VAL A 396 6.37 7.02 -2.48
CA VAL A 396 7.37 8.06 -2.16
C VAL A 396 6.78 9.15 -1.26
N GLY A 397 5.47 9.39 -1.34
CA GLY A 397 4.78 10.30 -0.42
C GLY A 397 4.97 9.94 1.06
N GLY A 398 5.07 8.65 1.38
CA GLY A 398 5.41 8.21 2.75
C GLY A 398 6.81 8.63 3.18
N VAL A 399 7.77 8.68 2.25
CA VAL A 399 9.11 9.24 2.50
C VAL A 399 8.99 10.74 2.78
N LEU A 400 8.29 11.48 1.92
CA LEU A 400 8.12 12.93 2.03
C LEU A 400 7.47 13.33 3.37
N VAL A 401 6.46 12.58 3.82
CA VAL A 401 5.82 12.80 5.13
C VAL A 401 6.83 12.65 6.28
N ASN A 402 7.62 11.57 6.28
CA ASN A 402 8.62 11.34 7.33
C ASN A 402 9.76 12.37 7.29
N LEU A 403 10.19 12.78 6.10
CA LEU A 403 11.19 13.85 5.94
C LEU A 403 10.64 15.21 6.35
N ALA A 404 9.35 15.50 6.09
CA ALA A 404 8.72 16.74 6.54
C ALA A 404 8.70 16.82 8.08
N PHE A 405 8.30 15.73 8.76
CA PHE A 405 8.39 15.65 10.23
C PHE A 405 9.83 15.80 10.71
N ARG A 406 10.77 15.08 10.09
CA ARG A 406 12.20 15.19 10.41
C ARG A 406 12.68 16.65 10.36
N GLN A 407 12.42 17.33 9.25
CA GLN A 407 12.86 18.72 9.04
C GLN A 407 12.18 19.67 10.02
N SER A 408 10.86 19.50 10.24
CA SER A 408 10.10 20.30 11.19
C SER A 408 10.69 20.19 12.61
N PHE A 409 10.98 18.97 13.09
CA PHE A 409 11.58 18.78 14.42
C PHE A 409 13.02 19.25 14.51
N LEU A 410 13.80 19.23 13.43
CA LEU A 410 15.16 19.78 13.41
C LEU A 410 15.14 21.29 13.57
N GLU A 411 14.28 21.99 12.85
CA GLU A 411 14.27 23.46 12.78
C GLU A 411 13.47 24.10 13.91
N THR A 412 12.25 23.58 14.18
CA THR A 412 11.28 24.24 15.07
C THR A 412 11.02 23.48 16.38
N LYS A 413 11.60 22.28 16.54
CA LYS A 413 11.34 21.37 17.68
C LYS A 413 9.85 21.01 17.83
N SER A 414 9.04 21.23 16.80
CA SER A 414 7.61 20.93 16.74
C SER A 414 7.26 20.27 15.40
N ALA A 415 6.04 19.72 15.28
CA ALA A 415 5.52 19.18 14.04
C ALA A 415 4.81 20.22 13.16
N ASP A 416 4.75 21.49 13.56
CA ASP A 416 3.91 22.53 12.96
C ASP A 416 4.25 22.77 11.49
N ALA A 417 5.55 22.88 11.15
CA ALA A 417 5.97 23.11 9.77
C ALA A 417 5.59 21.93 8.86
N ALA A 418 5.62 20.70 9.37
CA ALA A 418 5.17 19.52 8.62
C ALA A 418 3.65 19.60 8.32
N TYR A 419 2.83 19.98 9.29
CA TYR A 419 1.38 20.12 9.06
C TYR A 419 1.06 21.25 8.08
N LEU A 420 1.76 22.37 8.14
CA LEU A 420 1.63 23.44 7.14
C LEU A 420 1.98 22.94 5.74
N ALA A 421 3.03 22.16 5.60
CA ALA A 421 3.40 21.57 4.31
C ALA A 421 2.31 20.58 3.81
N PHE A 422 1.69 19.78 4.68
CA PHE A 422 0.60 18.89 4.30
C PHE A 422 -0.65 19.67 3.86
N ILE A 423 -1.04 20.72 4.60
CA ILE A 423 -2.15 21.60 4.23
C ILE A 423 -1.92 22.22 2.84
N ALA A 424 -0.73 22.78 2.60
CA ALA A 424 -0.37 23.34 1.32
C ALA A 424 -0.41 22.31 0.18
N PHE A 425 0.07 21.08 0.45
CA PHE A 425 0.05 20.02 -0.54
C PHE A 425 -1.38 19.52 -0.84
N TYR A 426 -2.24 19.40 0.17
CA TYR A 426 -3.64 19.03 -0.05
C TYR A 426 -4.40 20.14 -0.80
N ALA A 427 -4.14 21.40 -0.51
CA ALA A 427 -4.68 22.54 -1.28
C ALA A 427 -4.23 22.48 -2.75
N LEU A 428 -2.97 22.16 -3.00
CA LEU A 428 -2.47 21.93 -4.37
C LEU A 428 -3.23 20.77 -5.05
N CYS A 429 -3.45 19.66 -4.35
CA CYS A 429 -4.22 18.54 -4.87
C CYS A 429 -5.69 18.91 -5.18
N VAL A 430 -6.32 19.76 -4.36
CA VAL A 430 -7.65 20.34 -4.63
C VAL A 430 -7.63 21.11 -5.96
N VAL A 431 -6.67 22.03 -6.12
CA VAL A 431 -6.53 22.84 -7.34
C VAL A 431 -6.31 21.97 -8.57
N ILE A 432 -5.41 21.00 -8.49
CA ILE A 432 -5.11 20.06 -9.58
C ILE A 432 -6.37 19.26 -9.94
N THR A 433 -7.07 18.68 -8.96
CA THR A 433 -8.26 17.86 -9.20
C THR A 433 -9.36 18.69 -9.86
N TRP A 434 -9.60 19.91 -9.38
CA TRP A 434 -10.57 20.82 -9.98
C TRP A 434 -10.19 21.23 -11.41
N ALA A 435 -8.97 21.71 -11.59
CA ALA A 435 -8.51 22.27 -12.88
C ALA A 435 -8.49 21.21 -14.00
N VAL A 436 -8.11 19.99 -13.68
CA VAL A 436 -7.94 18.91 -14.68
C VAL A 436 -9.22 18.09 -14.90
N TYR A 437 -9.96 17.79 -13.83
CA TYR A 437 -11.04 16.79 -13.90
C TYR A 437 -12.44 17.33 -13.66
N LEU A 438 -12.61 18.52 -13.03
CA LEU A 438 -13.93 19.04 -12.67
C LEU A 438 -14.29 20.33 -13.38
N ARG A 439 -13.32 21.11 -13.86
CA ARG A 439 -13.57 22.39 -14.52
C ARG A 439 -14.45 22.19 -15.75
N PRO A 440 -15.53 23.01 -15.95
CA PRO A 440 -16.32 22.98 -17.17
C PRO A 440 -15.43 23.16 -18.41
N GLY A 441 -15.62 22.31 -19.43
CA GLY A 441 -14.79 22.28 -20.64
C GLY A 441 -13.53 21.41 -20.58
N SER A 442 -13.23 20.77 -19.45
CA SER A 442 -12.23 19.71 -19.40
C SER A 442 -12.69 18.50 -20.23
N ARG A 443 -11.76 17.89 -21.02
CA ARG A 443 -12.04 16.70 -21.82
C ARG A 443 -12.47 15.48 -20.98
N THR A 444 -12.23 15.50 -19.70
CA THR A 444 -12.55 14.43 -18.76
C THR A 444 -13.69 14.79 -17.80
N ALA A 445 -14.17 16.04 -17.83
CA ALA A 445 -15.26 16.49 -16.95
C ALA A 445 -16.55 15.68 -17.20
N GLY A 446 -17.12 15.14 -16.13
CA GLY A 446 -18.35 14.34 -16.18
C GLY A 446 -18.16 12.85 -16.49
N HIS A 447 -16.95 12.40 -16.82
CA HIS A 447 -16.65 11.00 -17.15
C HIS A 447 -15.74 10.30 -16.12
N VAL A 448 -15.19 11.04 -15.16
CA VAL A 448 -14.22 10.53 -14.17
C VAL A 448 -14.71 10.70 -12.72
#